data_8dcca35c8b053b98626062b307469123
#
_entry.id   8dcca35c8b053b98626062b307469123
#
_cell.length_a   1.000
_cell.length_b   1.000
_cell.length_c   1.000
_cell.angle_alpha   90.00
_cell.angle_beta   90.00
_cell.angle_gamma   90.00
#
_symmetry.space_group_name_H-M   'P 1'
#
loop_
_entity.id
_entity.type
_entity.pdbx_description
1 polymer ?
#
loop_
_entity_poly.entity_id
_entity_poly.type
_entity_poly.pdbx_seq_one_letter_code
_entity_poly.pdbx_strand_id
1 'polypeptide(L)'
;MAYQTVNPANNQLIKTYPAHSDADVEAALQQADALYHSAWAKGDIEPRLAVLHKLADLIDSRAEELAKIASQEMGKLIKQSRGEVKLCAQIARYYADNAKSFLAPVKYPSELGEAWVEHHPIGVLLAVEPWNFPYYQLIRVLA
;
A
#
# COMPACT_ATOMS: atom_id res chain seq x y z
N MET A 1 -3.82 -1.91 -26.20
CA MET A 1 -3.22 -0.56 -26.03
C MET A 1 -2.06 -0.70 -25.06
N ALA A 2 -0.90 -0.13 -25.34
CA ALA A 2 0.21 -0.10 -24.37
C ALA A 2 -0.09 0.96 -23.30
N TYR A 3 0.21 0.67 -22.05
CA TYR A 3 0.17 1.66 -20.98
C TYR A 3 1.34 2.62 -21.12
N GLN A 4 1.09 3.91 -20.96
CA GLN A 4 2.14 4.93 -21.09
C GLN A 4 1.88 6.11 -20.16
N THR A 5 2.96 6.78 -19.75
CA THR A 5 2.89 8.06 -19.06
C THR A 5 3.36 9.17 -20.00
N VAL A 6 2.60 10.26 -20.02
CA VAL A 6 2.83 11.43 -20.86
C VAL A 6 2.83 12.66 -19.97
N ASN A 7 3.84 13.53 -20.13
CA ASN A 7 3.88 14.76 -19.37
C ASN A 7 2.74 15.71 -19.83
N PRO A 8 1.77 16.05 -18.98
CA PRO A 8 0.62 16.87 -19.36
C PRO A 8 0.98 18.33 -19.68
N ALA A 9 2.17 18.80 -19.30
CA ALA A 9 2.59 20.16 -19.56
C ALA A 9 3.10 20.36 -21.00
N ASN A 10 3.65 19.31 -21.63
CA ASN A 10 4.28 19.42 -22.96
C ASN A 10 3.94 18.27 -23.92
N ASN A 11 3.08 17.35 -23.50
CA ASN A 11 2.66 16.16 -24.25
C ASN A 11 3.82 15.21 -24.66
N GLN A 12 4.96 15.29 -23.99
CA GLN A 12 6.06 14.38 -24.25
C GLN A 12 5.86 13.04 -23.58
N LEU A 13 6.08 11.96 -24.31
CA LEU A 13 6.08 10.61 -23.77
C LEU A 13 7.23 10.47 -22.77
N ILE A 14 6.90 10.07 -21.53
CA ILE A 14 7.89 9.80 -20.47
C ILE A 14 8.29 8.33 -20.51
N LYS A 15 7.31 7.42 -20.48
CA LYS A 15 7.58 5.99 -20.44
C LYS A 15 6.40 5.17 -21.00
N THR A 16 6.72 4.04 -21.60
CA THR A 16 5.76 3.01 -22.00
C THR A 16 5.95 1.77 -21.14
N TYR A 17 4.86 1.15 -20.75
CA TYR A 17 4.85 -0.05 -19.91
C TYR A 17 4.21 -1.20 -20.70
N PRO A 18 4.78 -2.41 -20.66
CA PRO A 18 4.14 -3.57 -21.24
C PRO A 18 2.85 -3.90 -20.48
N ALA A 19 1.86 -4.43 -21.21
CA ALA A 19 0.72 -5.04 -20.55
C ALA A 19 1.15 -6.39 -19.93
N HIS A 20 0.62 -6.71 -18.75
CA HIS A 20 0.76 -8.04 -18.20
C HIS A 20 -0.07 -9.03 -19.02
N SER A 21 0.46 -10.23 -19.20
CA SER A 21 -0.31 -11.34 -19.75
C SER A 21 -1.22 -11.97 -18.68
N ASP A 22 -2.19 -12.77 -19.10
CA ASP A 22 -3.03 -13.55 -18.17
C ASP A 22 -2.17 -14.47 -17.27
N ALA A 23 -1.07 -15.01 -17.82
CA ALA A 23 -0.13 -15.82 -17.06
C ALA A 23 0.62 -15.03 -15.97
N ASP A 24 0.96 -13.76 -16.24
CA ASP A 24 1.59 -12.89 -15.23
C ASP A 24 0.61 -12.58 -14.09
N VAL A 25 -0.66 -12.34 -14.43
CA VAL A 25 -1.71 -12.09 -13.44
C VAL A 25 -1.96 -13.33 -12.58
N GLU A 26 -2.08 -14.50 -13.20
CA GLU A 26 -2.26 -15.76 -12.50
C GLU A 26 -1.07 -16.07 -11.57
N ALA A 27 0.15 -15.87 -12.04
CA ALA A 27 1.35 -16.04 -11.21
C ALA A 27 1.38 -15.10 -10.00
N ALA A 28 0.95 -13.85 -10.17
CA ALA A 28 0.85 -12.89 -9.07
C ALA A 28 -0.21 -13.30 -8.04
N LEU A 29 -1.37 -13.78 -8.49
CA LEU A 29 -2.42 -14.30 -7.61
C LEU A 29 -1.94 -15.53 -6.81
N GLN A 30 -1.28 -16.47 -7.46
CA GLN A 30 -0.72 -17.66 -6.80
C GLN A 30 0.33 -17.31 -5.76
N GLN A 31 1.21 -16.33 -6.03
CA GLN A 31 2.19 -15.84 -5.05
C GLN A 31 1.52 -15.18 -3.84
N ALA A 32 0.52 -14.35 -4.07
CA ALA A 32 -0.21 -13.68 -3.00
C ALA A 32 -1.01 -14.68 -2.15
N ASP A 33 -1.64 -15.67 -2.77
CA ASP A 33 -2.38 -16.73 -2.09
C ASP A 33 -1.44 -17.63 -1.26
N ALA A 34 -0.31 -18.04 -1.82
CA ALA A 34 0.71 -18.81 -1.10
C ALA A 34 1.24 -18.04 0.13
N LEU A 35 1.44 -16.72 0.01
CA LEU A 35 1.84 -15.89 1.12
C LEU A 35 0.74 -15.82 2.20
N TYR A 36 -0.52 -15.69 1.81
CA TYR A 36 -1.67 -15.72 2.72
C TYR A 36 -1.75 -17.04 3.50
N HIS A 37 -1.42 -18.18 2.88
CA HIS A 37 -1.41 -19.48 3.54
C HIS A 37 -0.15 -19.78 4.36
N SER A 38 0.84 -18.90 4.32
CA SER A 38 2.10 -19.02 5.07
C SER A 38 2.04 -18.43 6.48
N ALA A 39 3.11 -18.59 7.24
CA ALA A 39 3.30 -17.93 8.52
C ALA A 39 3.29 -16.38 8.43
N TRP A 40 3.54 -15.82 7.25
CA TRP A 40 3.49 -14.38 7.03
C TRP A 40 2.12 -13.78 7.39
N ALA A 41 1.03 -14.41 6.99
CA ALA A 41 -0.32 -13.91 7.27
C ALA A 41 -0.84 -14.28 8.65
N LYS A 42 -0.48 -15.45 9.16
CA LYS A 42 -1.06 -16.05 10.37
C LYS A 42 -0.11 -16.11 11.56
N GLY A 43 1.17 -15.81 11.34
CA GLY A 43 2.22 -15.82 12.36
C GLY A 43 2.39 -14.47 13.06
N ASP A 44 3.59 -14.27 13.61
CA ASP A 44 3.96 -13.03 14.27
C ASP A 44 3.82 -11.82 13.35
N ILE A 45 3.25 -10.74 13.87
CA ILE A 45 3.04 -9.49 13.13
C ILE A 45 4.34 -8.68 13.00
N GLU A 46 5.34 -8.87 13.86
CA GLU A 46 6.56 -8.06 13.89
C GLU A 46 7.28 -7.93 12.55
N PRO A 47 7.47 -9.00 11.76
CA PRO A 47 8.09 -8.88 10.44
C PRO A 47 7.34 -7.95 9.49
N ARG A 48 6.00 -7.93 9.57
CA ARG A 48 5.15 -7.03 8.76
C ARG A 48 5.28 -5.57 9.20
N LEU A 49 5.33 -5.31 10.51
CA LEU A 49 5.55 -3.97 11.06
C LEU A 49 6.93 -3.44 10.67
N ALA A 50 7.96 -4.28 10.73
CA ALA A 50 9.31 -3.91 10.29
C ALA A 50 9.36 -3.52 8.80
N VAL A 51 8.59 -4.21 7.93
CA VAL A 51 8.47 -3.84 6.52
C VAL A 51 7.82 -2.48 6.36
N LEU A 52 6.74 -2.16 7.10
CA LEU A 52 6.08 -0.86 7.04
C LEU A 52 6.99 0.27 7.53
N HIS A 53 7.75 0.08 8.61
CA HIS A 53 8.76 1.05 9.04
C HIS A 53 9.82 1.29 7.97
N LYS A 54 10.35 0.21 7.39
CA LYS A 54 11.32 0.32 6.31
C LYS A 54 10.76 1.02 5.07
N LEU A 55 9.50 0.74 4.72
CA LEU A 55 8.81 1.43 3.63
C LEU A 55 8.69 2.93 3.91
N ALA A 56 8.31 3.32 5.13
CA ALA A 56 8.22 4.73 5.52
C ALA A 56 9.57 5.45 5.40
N ASP A 57 10.66 4.82 5.83
CA ASP A 57 12.01 5.38 5.72
C ASP A 57 12.46 5.52 4.26
N LEU A 58 12.12 4.56 3.41
CA LEU A 58 12.39 4.63 1.97
C LEU A 58 11.59 5.74 1.29
N ILE A 59 10.32 5.93 1.66
CA ILE A 59 9.50 7.02 1.15
C ILE A 59 10.11 8.37 1.53
N ASP A 60 10.51 8.55 2.78
CA ASP A 60 11.13 9.81 3.22
C ASP A 60 12.47 10.07 2.54
N SER A 61 13.32 9.05 2.42
CA SER A 61 14.64 9.20 1.76
C SER A 61 14.54 9.52 0.27
N ARG A 62 13.44 9.16 -0.39
CA ARG A 62 13.17 9.39 -1.82
C ARG A 62 12.07 10.44 -2.05
N ALA A 63 11.71 11.23 -1.04
CA ALA A 63 10.52 12.09 -1.09
C ALA A 63 10.52 13.07 -2.26
N GLU A 64 11.65 13.70 -2.54
CA GLU A 64 11.76 14.66 -3.65
C GLU A 64 11.68 14.00 -5.02
N GLU A 65 12.27 12.81 -5.18
CA GLU A 65 12.17 12.00 -6.39
C GLU A 65 10.71 11.60 -6.67
N LEU A 66 10.03 11.03 -5.68
CA LEU A 66 8.64 10.60 -5.79
C LEU A 66 7.70 11.78 -6.08
N ALA A 67 7.91 12.92 -5.41
CA ALA A 67 7.12 14.12 -5.67
C ALA A 67 7.28 14.64 -7.10
N LYS A 68 8.51 14.61 -7.65
CA LYS A 68 8.77 15.00 -9.05
C LYS A 68 8.08 14.07 -10.04
N ILE A 69 8.09 12.75 -9.81
CA ILE A 69 7.40 11.78 -10.67
C ILE A 69 5.91 12.11 -10.72
N ALA A 70 5.24 12.27 -9.57
CA ALA A 70 3.81 12.62 -9.54
C ALA A 70 3.51 13.94 -10.27
N SER A 71 4.37 14.95 -10.13
CA SER A 71 4.20 16.22 -10.82
C SER A 71 4.40 16.10 -12.34
N GLN A 72 5.36 15.31 -12.78
CA GLN A 72 5.67 15.13 -14.20
C GLN A 72 4.65 14.28 -14.94
N GLU A 73 4.14 13.21 -14.29
CA GLU A 73 3.27 12.25 -14.96
C GLU A 73 1.79 12.62 -14.93
N MET A 74 1.36 13.41 -13.93
CA MET A 74 -0.05 13.79 -13.81
C MET A 74 -0.32 15.29 -13.65
N GLY A 75 0.71 16.13 -13.69
CA GLY A 75 0.56 17.58 -13.59
C GLY A 75 0.21 18.11 -12.19
N LYS A 76 0.39 17.31 -11.14
CA LYS A 76 0.13 17.73 -9.77
C LYS A 76 1.11 18.81 -9.33
N LEU A 77 0.63 19.82 -8.60
CA LEU A 77 1.51 20.85 -8.05
C LEU A 77 2.59 20.21 -7.16
N ILE A 78 3.85 20.55 -7.39
CA ILE A 78 4.98 19.96 -6.66
C ILE A 78 4.86 20.09 -5.14
N LYS A 79 4.27 21.19 -4.65
CA LYS A 79 4.00 21.38 -3.22
C LYS A 79 3.00 20.34 -2.70
N GLN A 80 1.97 20.02 -3.47
CA GLN A 80 0.98 18.99 -3.12
C GLN A 80 1.57 17.59 -3.21
N SER A 81 2.40 17.31 -4.23
CA SER A 81 3.09 16.04 -4.37
C SER A 81 4.03 15.76 -3.20
N ARG A 82 4.80 16.76 -2.75
CA ARG A 82 5.63 16.66 -1.53
C ARG A 82 4.79 16.40 -0.28
N GLY A 83 3.65 17.06 -0.15
CA GLY A 83 2.71 16.84 0.96
C GLY A 83 2.14 15.42 0.96
N GLU A 84 1.76 14.89 -0.21
CA GLU A 84 1.27 13.53 -0.36
C GLU A 84 2.33 12.49 0.03
N VAL A 85 3.55 12.61 -0.49
CA VAL A 85 4.64 11.68 -0.16
C VAL A 85 4.95 11.67 1.34
N LYS A 86 5.01 12.84 1.96
CA LYS A 86 5.19 12.95 3.40
C LYS A 86 4.05 12.27 4.18
N LEU A 87 2.81 12.48 3.77
CA LEU A 87 1.64 11.83 4.37
C LEU A 87 1.73 10.31 4.26
N CYS A 88 2.21 9.78 3.13
CA CYS A 88 2.38 8.34 2.93
C CYS A 88 3.35 7.72 3.95
N ALA A 89 4.49 8.35 4.18
CA ALA A 89 5.44 7.89 5.21
C ALA A 89 4.82 7.94 6.62
N GLN A 90 4.06 8.98 6.93
CA GLN A 90 3.36 9.11 8.22
C GLN A 90 2.31 8.00 8.40
N ILE A 91 1.51 7.69 7.37
CA ILE A 91 0.51 6.62 7.42
C ILE A 91 1.17 5.28 7.67
N ALA A 92 2.23 4.94 6.92
CA ALA A 92 2.93 3.68 7.10
C ALA A 92 3.48 3.52 8.53
N ARG A 93 4.09 4.56 9.10
CA ARG A 93 4.55 4.54 10.50
C ARG A 93 3.40 4.43 11.48
N TYR A 94 2.35 5.21 11.29
CA TYR A 94 1.19 5.19 12.18
C TYR A 94 0.59 3.79 12.31
N TYR A 95 0.36 3.10 11.20
CA TYR A 95 -0.16 1.74 11.24
C TYR A 95 0.87 0.74 11.79
N ALA A 96 2.15 0.89 11.45
CA ALA A 96 3.20 0.05 12.04
C ALA A 96 3.26 0.18 13.57
N ASP A 97 3.13 1.40 14.11
CA ASP A 97 3.19 1.67 15.54
C ASP A 97 1.94 1.21 16.30
N ASN A 98 0.77 1.19 15.64
CA ASN A 98 -0.52 0.97 16.29
C ASN A 98 -1.20 -0.36 15.93
N ALA A 99 -0.71 -1.11 14.93
CA ALA A 99 -1.38 -2.30 14.42
C ALA A 99 -1.65 -3.35 15.50
N LYS A 100 -0.73 -3.57 16.45
CA LYS A 100 -0.95 -4.50 17.57
C LYS A 100 -2.17 -4.13 18.40
N SER A 101 -2.33 -2.85 18.68
CA SER A 101 -3.48 -2.33 19.43
C SER A 101 -4.77 -2.48 18.63
N PHE A 102 -4.74 -2.16 17.33
CA PHE A 102 -5.93 -2.23 16.48
C PHE A 102 -6.41 -3.65 16.22
N LEU A 103 -5.47 -4.60 16.18
CA LEU A 103 -5.77 -6.01 15.91
C LEU A 103 -5.94 -6.85 17.17
N ALA A 104 -5.76 -6.25 18.35
CA ALA A 104 -5.94 -6.96 19.61
C ALA A 104 -7.39 -7.45 19.77
N PRO A 105 -7.60 -8.66 20.30
CA PRO A 105 -8.94 -9.15 20.61
C PRO A 105 -9.68 -8.24 21.59
N VAL A 106 -10.94 -7.97 21.32
CA VAL A 106 -11.80 -7.15 22.17
C VAL A 106 -12.81 -8.04 22.87
N LYS A 107 -12.77 -8.08 24.22
CA LYS A 107 -13.76 -8.82 25.02
C LYS A 107 -15.06 -8.04 25.16
N TYR A 108 -16.16 -8.76 25.10
CA TYR A 108 -17.51 -8.24 25.30
C TYR A 108 -18.21 -8.93 26.48
N PRO A 109 -19.06 -8.22 27.23
CA PRO A 109 -19.90 -8.84 28.23
C PRO A 109 -20.85 -9.87 27.63
N SER A 110 -20.98 -11.04 28.27
CA SER A 110 -21.89 -12.09 27.84
C SER A 110 -22.39 -12.87 29.08
N GLU A 111 -23.67 -13.21 29.12
CA GLU A 111 -24.26 -14.03 30.17
C GLU A 111 -24.03 -15.54 29.93
N LEU A 112 -23.67 -15.93 28.72
CA LEU A 112 -23.53 -17.34 28.29
C LEU A 112 -22.08 -17.84 28.27
N GLY A 113 -21.11 -17.03 28.74
CA GLY A 113 -19.71 -17.38 28.78
C GLY A 113 -18.79 -16.26 28.26
N GLU A 114 -17.53 -16.58 27.92
CA GLU A 114 -16.61 -15.59 27.36
C GLU A 114 -16.94 -15.30 25.90
N ALA A 115 -17.00 -14.01 25.54
CA ALA A 115 -17.22 -13.55 24.20
C ALA A 115 -16.14 -12.51 23.81
N TRP A 116 -15.59 -12.62 22.61
CA TRP A 116 -14.63 -11.66 22.06
C TRP A 116 -14.71 -11.58 20.53
N VAL A 117 -14.20 -10.48 20.00
CA VAL A 117 -14.03 -10.27 18.57
C VAL A 117 -12.53 -10.30 18.26
N GLU A 118 -12.16 -11.05 17.25
CA GLU A 118 -10.80 -11.14 16.71
C GLU A 118 -10.76 -10.71 15.27
N HIS A 119 -9.60 -10.16 14.84
CA HIS A 119 -9.35 -9.77 13.46
C HIS A 119 -8.48 -10.83 12.77
N HIS A 120 -8.95 -11.32 11.64
CA HIS A 120 -8.21 -12.30 10.83
C HIS A 120 -7.99 -11.78 9.41
N PRO A 121 -6.86 -12.15 8.75
CA PRO A 121 -6.65 -11.85 7.34
C PRO A 121 -7.75 -12.49 6.49
N ILE A 122 -8.20 -11.76 5.45
CA ILE A 122 -9.30 -12.20 4.58
C ILE A 122 -8.83 -12.77 3.23
N GLY A 123 -7.54 -12.81 2.97
CA GLY A 123 -6.98 -13.35 1.73
C GLY A 123 -6.34 -12.28 0.84
N VAL A 124 -6.34 -12.55 -0.45
CA VAL A 124 -5.77 -11.66 -1.47
C VAL A 124 -6.73 -10.51 -1.74
N LEU A 125 -6.20 -9.29 -1.81
CA LEU A 125 -6.93 -8.08 -2.14
C LEU A 125 -6.60 -7.61 -3.56
N LEU A 126 -7.62 -7.27 -4.33
CA LEU A 126 -7.47 -6.49 -5.55
C LEU A 126 -7.68 -5.00 -5.23
N ALA A 127 -6.64 -4.20 -5.40
CA ALA A 127 -6.71 -2.76 -5.24
C ALA A 127 -6.78 -2.08 -6.62
N VAL A 128 -7.83 -1.27 -6.83
CA VAL A 128 -7.99 -0.44 -8.03
C VAL A 128 -7.88 1.02 -7.61
N GLU A 129 -6.75 1.63 -7.95
CA GLU A 129 -6.36 2.91 -7.40
C GLU A 129 -6.60 4.06 -8.39
N PRO A 130 -7.22 5.18 -7.97
CA PRO A 130 -7.36 6.37 -8.81
C PRO A 130 -6.01 7.11 -8.96
N TRP A 131 -5.83 7.77 -10.08
CA TRP A 131 -4.58 8.42 -10.47
C TRP A 131 -4.25 9.73 -9.72
N ASN A 132 -5.23 10.37 -9.08
CA ASN A 132 -5.08 11.73 -8.53
C ASN A 132 -4.31 11.83 -7.20
N PHE A 133 -4.19 10.72 -6.48
CA PHE A 133 -3.37 10.55 -5.28
C PHE A 133 -2.61 9.21 -5.34
N PRO A 134 -1.65 9.06 -6.28
CA PRO A 134 -1.10 7.76 -6.66
C PRO A 134 -0.41 7.03 -5.51
N TYR A 135 0.31 7.75 -4.66
CA TYR A 135 1.01 7.16 -3.51
C TYR A 135 0.09 6.95 -2.31
N TYR A 136 -0.78 7.93 -2.03
CA TYR A 136 -1.68 7.87 -0.89
C TYR A 136 -2.63 6.67 -0.97
N GLN A 137 -3.23 6.42 -2.13
CA GLN A 137 -4.13 5.30 -2.30
C GLN A 137 -3.40 3.97 -2.11
N LEU A 138 -2.23 3.82 -2.72
CA LEU A 138 -1.40 2.62 -2.56
C LEU A 138 -1.05 2.35 -1.08
N ILE A 139 -0.62 3.38 -0.35
CA ILE A 139 -0.28 3.22 1.07
C ILE A 139 -1.47 2.83 1.92
N ARG A 140 -2.67 3.29 1.62
CA ARG A 140 -3.90 2.88 2.33
C ARG A 140 -4.20 1.40 2.23
N VAL A 141 -3.80 0.76 1.13
CA VAL A 141 -3.99 -0.69 0.95
C VAL A 141 -2.86 -1.47 1.60
N LEU A 142 -1.62 -0.94 1.58
CA LEU A 142 -0.45 -1.64 2.09
C LEU A 142 -0.31 -1.56 3.61
N ALA A 143 -0.80 -0.49 4.23
CA ALA A 143 -0.68 -0.25 5.67
C ALA A 143 -1.90 -0.72 6.44
#